data_938fb99762e53283164314a987b87de6
#
_entry.id   938fb99762e53283164314a987b87de6
#
_cell.length_a   1.000
_cell.length_b   1.000
_cell.length_c   1.000
_cell.angle_alpha   90.00
_cell.angle_beta   90.00
_cell.angle_gamma   90.00
#
_symmetry.space_group_name_H-M   'P 1'
#
loop_
_entity.id
_entity.type
_entity.pdbx_description
1 polymer ?
#
loop_
_entity_poly.entity_id
_entity_poly.type
_entity_poly.pdbx_seq_one_letter_code
_entity_poly.pdbx_strand_id
1 'polypeptide(L)'
;SEMCIRDRMKAGIINNATDKLSADSIEKYEAGRYKCGANIIGNIKGDNGLGQSARIMCRLLDENKEPHVIRDFFVPPGGSRSNDTYADRLTEELPFDVNIIHVNASEFMVAYLSLGKEVWDYRYNIGYWAWELETFPEEWLPAFKLVDEVWTPSDFVTNTLKKYTDKPVITVPHCVAPETDTVKFDRKHFNLPEDKFLFLVMYNSGSVMERKNPLAAIKAFKEAFCKDEQTKEKYKDVGLVIKISEAELSAEDEKIIGSVIEDCDNIYYMCGHMGRCEVNTLLADVDVYVSLHRSEGFGLVMAESMYVGTPVIATDWSGNTEFMNSDTACMVGYDMIELDKDYEPFKKGNVWADACLLYTSPSPRDSTSSR
;
A
#
# COMPACT_ATOMS: atom_id res chain seq x y z
N SER A 1 18.36 15.87 16.65
CA SER A 1 17.63 15.40 15.45
C SER A 1 16.98 16.61 14.81
N GLU A 2 17.50 17.04 13.67
CA GLU A 2 16.86 18.10 12.89
C GLU A 2 15.62 17.50 12.23
N MET A 3 14.47 17.92 12.70
CA MET A 3 13.21 17.66 12.00
C MET A 3 13.35 18.17 10.57
N CYS A 4 13.14 17.29 9.60
CA CYS A 4 13.27 17.60 8.17
C CYS A 4 12.50 18.89 7.85
N ILE A 5 13.03 19.74 6.96
CA ILE A 5 12.36 20.98 6.48
C ILE A 5 10.93 20.66 6.03
N ARG A 6 10.71 19.50 5.41
CA ARG A 6 9.43 18.93 5.00
C ARG A 6 8.45 18.79 6.17
N ASP A 7 8.90 18.23 7.29
CA ASP A 7 8.04 17.98 8.45
C ASP A 7 7.70 19.28 9.17
N ARG A 8 8.64 20.24 9.18
CA ARG A 8 8.40 21.60 9.67
C ARG A 8 7.40 22.34 8.78
N MET A 9 7.49 22.22 7.46
CA MET A 9 6.53 22.81 6.53
C MET A 9 5.16 22.15 6.66
N LYS A 10 5.08 20.82 6.71
CA LYS A 10 3.81 20.09 6.91
C LYS A 10 3.19 20.46 8.27
N ALA A 11 3.94 20.42 9.35
CA ALA A 11 3.46 20.79 10.68
C ALA A 11 3.01 22.26 10.75
N GLY A 12 3.75 23.18 10.15
CA GLY A 12 3.37 24.59 10.06
C GLY A 12 2.12 24.83 9.24
N ILE A 13 1.94 24.12 8.13
CA ILE A 13 0.74 24.19 7.29
C ILE A 13 -0.46 23.57 8.03
N ILE A 14 -0.29 22.41 8.64
CA ILE A 14 -1.35 21.71 9.40
C ILE A 14 -1.81 22.56 10.57
N ASN A 15 -0.90 23.11 11.38
CA ASN A 15 -1.26 23.96 12.52
C ASN A 15 -1.99 25.23 12.06
N ASN A 16 -1.50 25.93 11.04
CA ASN A 16 -2.19 27.10 10.48
C ASN A 16 -3.55 26.76 9.84
N ALA A 17 -3.69 25.56 9.29
CA ALA A 17 -4.94 25.10 8.73
C ALA A 17 -5.95 24.73 9.80
N THR A 18 -5.52 24.05 10.86
CA THR A 18 -6.36 23.65 11.99
C THR A 18 -6.95 24.86 12.70
N ASP A 19 -6.16 25.92 12.89
CA ASP A 19 -6.60 27.19 13.47
C ASP A 19 -7.61 27.95 12.57
N LYS A 20 -7.54 27.75 11.26
CA LYS A 20 -8.47 28.35 10.28
C LYS A 20 -9.73 27.53 10.03
N LEU A 21 -9.74 26.25 10.40
CA LEU A 21 -10.93 25.40 10.30
C LEU A 21 -11.86 25.64 11.49
N SER A 22 -12.64 26.70 11.40
CA SER A 22 -13.85 26.82 12.23
C SER A 22 -14.87 25.76 11.77
N ALA A 23 -15.87 25.45 12.62
CA ALA A 23 -16.90 24.45 12.33
C ALA A 23 -17.70 24.71 11.03
N ASP A 24 -17.62 25.96 10.49
CA ASP A 24 -18.35 26.43 9.31
C ASP A 24 -17.44 26.61 8.09
N SER A 25 -16.32 25.91 8.00
CA SER A 25 -15.30 26.15 6.95
C SER A 25 -15.73 25.69 5.55
N ILE A 26 -16.63 24.72 5.45
CA ILE A 26 -17.13 24.15 4.19
C ILE A 26 -18.64 24.26 4.17
N GLU A 27 -19.19 24.76 3.03
CA GLU A 27 -20.64 24.80 2.82
C GLU A 27 -21.17 23.37 2.60
N LYS A 28 -22.29 23.05 3.25
CA LYS A 28 -22.89 21.71 3.19
C LYS A 28 -23.34 21.36 1.77
N TYR A 29 -23.38 20.06 1.49
CA TYR A 29 -23.91 19.53 0.24
C TYR A 29 -25.28 20.15 -0.11
N GLU A 30 -25.41 20.60 -1.36
CA GLU A 30 -26.64 21.18 -1.93
C GLU A 30 -27.03 20.43 -3.20
N ALA A 31 -28.06 19.58 -3.08
CA ALA A 31 -28.54 18.77 -4.20
C ALA A 31 -28.98 19.62 -5.41
N GLY A 32 -28.51 19.25 -6.60
CA GLY A 32 -28.88 19.92 -7.85
C GLY A 32 -28.06 21.18 -8.17
N ARG A 33 -27.13 21.58 -7.31
CA ARG A 33 -26.23 22.71 -7.59
C ARG A 33 -25.18 22.38 -8.66
N TYR A 34 -24.65 21.17 -8.64
CA TYR A 34 -23.74 20.63 -9.62
C TYR A 34 -24.39 19.48 -10.41
N LYS A 35 -23.76 19.04 -11.49
CA LYS A 35 -24.22 17.88 -12.26
C LYS A 35 -24.02 16.61 -11.42
N CYS A 36 -24.90 15.63 -11.59
CA CYS A 36 -24.74 14.31 -10.98
C CYS A 36 -23.51 13.60 -11.58
N GLY A 37 -22.62 13.11 -10.72
CA GLY A 37 -21.40 12.40 -11.09
C GLY A 37 -20.27 12.60 -10.08
N ALA A 38 -19.06 12.16 -10.42
CA ALA A 38 -17.92 12.17 -9.52
C ALA A 38 -16.73 12.99 -10.03
N ASN A 39 -16.09 13.73 -9.14
CA ASN A 39 -14.79 14.35 -9.35
C ASN A 39 -13.76 13.48 -8.61
N ILE A 40 -12.90 12.77 -9.33
CA ILE A 40 -11.81 12.00 -8.75
C ILE A 40 -10.60 12.89 -8.58
N ILE A 41 -10.14 13.06 -7.34
CA ILE A 41 -9.01 13.94 -7.01
C ILE A 41 -7.95 13.11 -6.30
N GLY A 42 -6.74 13.03 -6.83
CA GLY A 42 -5.66 12.26 -6.21
C GLY A 42 -4.40 12.18 -7.04
N ASN A 43 -3.40 11.46 -6.55
CA ASN A 43 -2.10 11.29 -7.21
C ASN A 43 -2.18 10.33 -8.41
N ILE A 44 -2.91 10.72 -9.45
CA ILE A 44 -3.22 9.87 -10.63
C ILE A 44 -1.94 9.42 -11.35
N LYS A 45 -0.95 10.30 -11.45
CA LYS A 45 0.35 10.01 -12.07
C LYS A 45 1.33 9.25 -11.17
N GLY A 46 1.00 9.07 -9.89
CA GLY A 46 1.90 8.45 -8.92
C GLY A 46 2.12 6.95 -9.19
N ASP A 47 3.38 6.52 -9.10
CA ASP A 47 3.79 5.11 -9.28
C ASP A 47 3.71 4.30 -7.97
N ASN A 48 2.97 4.80 -6.98
CA ASN A 48 2.77 4.19 -5.67
C ASN A 48 1.35 3.62 -5.49
N GLY A 49 1.11 3.00 -4.32
CA GLY A 49 -0.18 2.38 -4.00
C GLY A 49 -1.37 3.35 -4.02
N LEU A 50 -1.19 4.60 -3.58
CA LEU A 50 -2.27 5.60 -3.63
C LEU A 50 -2.62 6.00 -5.07
N GLY A 51 -1.62 6.19 -5.93
CA GLY A 51 -1.86 6.44 -7.35
C GLY A 51 -2.56 5.26 -8.02
N GLN A 52 -2.16 4.04 -7.72
CA GLN A 52 -2.82 2.84 -8.23
C GLN A 52 -4.27 2.75 -7.72
N SER A 53 -4.52 3.04 -6.45
CA SER A 53 -5.87 3.08 -5.88
C SER A 53 -6.77 4.06 -6.62
N ALA A 54 -6.29 5.27 -6.88
CA ALA A 54 -7.05 6.28 -7.62
C ALA A 54 -7.35 5.84 -9.07
N ARG A 55 -6.39 5.23 -9.77
CA ARG A 55 -6.60 4.68 -11.12
C ARG A 55 -7.58 3.52 -11.15
N ILE A 56 -7.56 2.64 -10.14
CA ILE A 56 -8.56 1.58 -10.00
C ILE A 56 -9.97 2.17 -9.88
N MET A 57 -10.14 3.24 -9.11
CA MET A 57 -11.43 3.94 -9.00
C MET A 57 -11.86 4.55 -10.34
N CYS A 58 -10.95 5.23 -11.06
CA CYS A 58 -11.25 5.76 -12.38
C CYS A 58 -11.73 4.66 -13.36
N ARG A 59 -11.02 3.53 -13.38
CA ARG A 59 -11.40 2.38 -14.22
C ARG A 59 -12.77 1.82 -13.83
N LEU A 60 -13.05 1.69 -12.54
CA LEU A 60 -14.35 1.20 -12.05
C LEU A 60 -15.50 2.09 -12.53
N LEU A 61 -15.34 3.41 -12.50
CA LEU A 61 -16.33 4.36 -12.98
C LEU A 61 -16.47 4.31 -14.50
N ASP A 62 -15.36 4.13 -15.25
CA ASP A 62 -15.37 3.94 -16.71
C ASP A 62 -16.17 2.68 -17.11
N GLU A 63 -15.88 1.55 -16.48
CA GLU A 63 -16.53 0.26 -16.76
C GLU A 63 -18.04 0.31 -16.47
N ASN A 64 -18.44 1.05 -15.44
CA ASN A 64 -19.85 1.26 -15.09
C ASN A 64 -20.49 2.44 -15.81
N LYS A 65 -19.75 3.17 -16.65
CA LYS A 65 -20.21 4.35 -17.40
C LYS A 65 -20.76 5.47 -16.51
N GLU A 66 -20.20 5.59 -15.31
CA GLU A 66 -20.57 6.66 -14.40
C GLU A 66 -19.92 7.99 -14.83
N PRO A 67 -20.67 9.10 -14.89
CA PRO A 67 -20.12 10.40 -15.25
C PRO A 67 -19.04 10.83 -14.26
N HIS A 68 -17.81 11.06 -14.73
CA HIS A 68 -16.74 11.52 -13.86
C HIS A 68 -15.68 12.34 -14.61
N VAL A 69 -14.94 13.13 -13.85
CA VAL A 69 -13.70 13.81 -14.26
C VAL A 69 -12.55 13.43 -13.34
N ILE A 70 -11.33 13.63 -13.83
CA ILE A 70 -10.11 13.23 -13.15
C ILE A 70 -9.22 14.46 -12.96
N ARG A 71 -8.93 14.80 -11.71
CA ARG A 71 -7.99 15.86 -11.34
C ARG A 71 -6.77 15.26 -10.64
N ASP A 72 -5.62 15.45 -11.26
CA ASP A 72 -4.37 15.04 -10.65
C ASP A 72 -3.96 15.99 -9.53
N PHE A 73 -3.77 15.46 -8.33
CA PHE A 73 -3.32 16.20 -7.16
C PHE A 73 -2.38 15.36 -6.31
N PHE A 74 -1.29 15.95 -5.87
CA PHE A 74 -0.35 15.30 -4.96
C PHE A 74 0.30 16.30 -4.01
N VAL A 75 0.78 15.80 -2.88
CA VAL A 75 1.57 16.57 -1.91
C VAL A 75 3.04 16.19 -2.09
N PRO A 76 3.92 17.15 -2.47
CA PRO A 76 5.35 16.87 -2.62
C PRO A 76 6.03 16.48 -1.30
N PRO A 77 7.11 15.68 -1.37
CA PRO A 77 7.62 14.94 -2.50
C PRO A 77 6.87 13.62 -2.69
N GLY A 78 6.05 13.49 -3.70
CA GLY A 78 5.14 12.36 -3.91
C GLY A 78 5.75 11.07 -4.49
N GLY A 79 7.07 10.92 -4.50
CA GLY A 79 7.74 9.81 -5.20
C GLY A 79 7.71 9.94 -6.73
N SER A 80 8.00 8.84 -7.44
CA SER A 80 7.91 8.82 -8.92
C SER A 80 6.49 9.03 -9.41
N ARG A 81 6.35 9.77 -10.51
CA ARG A 81 5.06 10.18 -11.11
C ARG A 81 5.11 10.06 -12.63
N SER A 82 5.42 8.88 -13.12
CA SER A 82 5.59 8.59 -14.55
C SER A 82 4.38 7.92 -15.21
N ASN A 83 3.32 7.65 -14.45
CA ASN A 83 2.14 6.99 -14.99
C ASN A 83 1.29 7.93 -15.83
N ASP A 84 1.11 7.61 -17.10
CA ASP A 84 0.37 8.42 -18.07
C ASP A 84 -0.96 7.79 -18.52
N THR A 85 -1.46 6.75 -17.82
CA THR A 85 -2.70 6.03 -18.20
C THR A 85 -3.90 6.95 -18.43
N TYR A 86 -4.02 8.04 -17.67
CA TYR A 86 -5.11 9.02 -17.78
C TYR A 86 -4.63 10.42 -18.16
N ALA A 87 -3.42 10.57 -18.72
CA ALA A 87 -2.82 11.88 -18.98
C ALA A 87 -3.67 12.78 -19.90
N ASP A 88 -4.35 12.19 -20.88
CA ASP A 88 -5.23 12.86 -21.85
C ASP A 88 -6.62 13.23 -21.28
N ARG A 89 -6.96 12.75 -20.08
CA ARG A 89 -8.26 12.96 -19.42
C ARG A 89 -8.21 13.85 -18.19
N LEU A 90 -7.02 14.36 -17.86
CA LEU A 90 -6.84 15.22 -16.69
C LEU A 90 -7.48 16.60 -16.93
N THR A 91 -8.15 17.12 -15.90
CA THR A 91 -8.78 18.45 -15.94
C THR A 91 -8.73 19.14 -14.58
N GLU A 92 -8.72 20.47 -14.59
CA GLU A 92 -8.91 21.30 -13.40
C GLU A 92 -10.39 21.57 -13.09
N GLU A 93 -11.29 21.35 -14.05
CA GLU A 93 -12.72 21.56 -13.89
C GLU A 93 -13.36 20.43 -13.09
N LEU A 94 -14.19 20.78 -12.11
CA LEU A 94 -14.90 19.85 -11.22
C LEU A 94 -16.41 20.11 -11.32
N PRO A 95 -17.10 19.64 -12.39
CA PRO A 95 -18.49 19.96 -12.65
C PRO A 95 -19.49 19.15 -11.84
N PHE A 96 -19.05 18.10 -11.11
CA PHE A 96 -19.93 17.14 -10.47
C PHE A 96 -20.16 17.42 -8.97
N ASP A 97 -21.21 16.84 -8.44
CA ASP A 97 -21.71 17.06 -7.09
C ASP A 97 -21.04 16.16 -6.02
N VAL A 98 -20.29 15.13 -6.43
CA VAL A 98 -19.55 14.25 -5.51
C VAL A 98 -18.05 14.39 -5.75
N ASN A 99 -17.29 14.62 -4.69
CA ASN A 99 -15.84 14.50 -4.71
C ASN A 99 -15.42 13.15 -4.10
N ILE A 100 -14.58 12.39 -4.81
CA ILE A 100 -13.88 11.21 -4.28
C ILE A 100 -12.40 11.54 -4.21
N ILE A 101 -11.89 11.77 -3.01
CA ILE A 101 -10.57 12.35 -2.79
C ILE A 101 -9.62 11.27 -2.28
N HIS A 102 -8.75 10.77 -3.18
CA HIS A 102 -7.71 9.78 -2.91
C HIS A 102 -6.43 10.45 -2.38
N VAL A 103 -6.56 11.06 -1.21
CA VAL A 103 -5.46 11.67 -0.45
C VAL A 103 -5.62 11.19 0.99
N ASN A 104 -4.58 10.64 1.59
CA ASN A 104 -4.66 10.16 2.96
C ASN A 104 -4.93 11.30 3.97
N ALA A 105 -5.54 10.96 5.10
CA ALA A 105 -5.88 11.92 6.15
C ALA A 105 -4.70 12.79 6.58
N SER A 106 -3.47 12.24 6.60
CA SER A 106 -2.23 12.96 6.90
C SER A 106 -1.95 14.16 5.97
N GLU A 107 -2.49 14.15 4.78
CA GLU A 107 -2.26 15.16 3.74
C GLU A 107 -3.53 15.94 3.38
N PHE A 108 -4.67 15.56 3.98
CA PHE A 108 -5.98 16.09 3.61
C PHE A 108 -6.12 17.60 3.89
N MET A 109 -5.52 18.07 4.99
CA MET A 109 -5.47 19.50 5.32
C MET A 109 -4.65 20.29 4.30
N VAL A 110 -3.56 19.72 3.81
CA VAL A 110 -2.74 20.32 2.74
C VAL A 110 -3.54 20.36 1.44
N ALA A 111 -4.29 19.30 1.12
CA ALA A 111 -5.17 19.26 -0.04
C ALA A 111 -6.23 20.38 0.02
N TYR A 112 -6.89 20.54 1.17
CA TYR A 112 -7.88 21.62 1.36
C TYR A 112 -7.30 23.01 1.09
N LEU A 113 -6.13 23.31 1.66
CA LEU A 113 -5.49 24.62 1.49
C LEU A 113 -5.00 24.86 0.06
N SER A 114 -4.51 23.80 -0.61
CA SER A 114 -3.93 23.93 -1.95
C SER A 114 -4.99 23.98 -3.05
N LEU A 115 -6.07 23.24 -2.90
CA LEU A 115 -7.14 23.17 -3.88
C LEU A 115 -8.14 24.34 -3.76
N GLY A 116 -8.22 24.98 -2.59
CA GLY A 116 -9.17 26.05 -2.32
C GLY A 116 -10.54 25.56 -1.83
N LYS A 117 -11.21 26.38 -1.01
CA LYS A 117 -12.51 26.08 -0.40
C LYS A 117 -13.59 25.74 -1.43
N GLU A 118 -13.58 26.37 -2.57
CA GLU A 118 -14.55 26.21 -3.66
C GLU A 118 -14.61 24.79 -4.23
N VAL A 119 -13.54 24.00 -4.06
CA VAL A 119 -13.54 22.58 -4.45
C VAL A 119 -14.44 21.76 -3.55
N TRP A 120 -14.55 22.15 -2.28
CA TRP A 120 -15.27 21.41 -1.24
C TRP A 120 -16.72 21.86 -1.07
N ASP A 121 -16.98 23.15 -1.25
CA ASP A 121 -18.27 23.77 -0.99
C ASP A 121 -19.39 23.16 -1.82
N TYR A 122 -20.51 22.89 -1.15
CA TYR A 122 -21.77 22.41 -1.71
C TYR A 122 -21.71 21.04 -2.38
N ARG A 123 -20.57 20.31 -2.25
CA ARG A 123 -20.39 18.96 -2.77
C ARG A 123 -20.42 17.93 -1.63
N TYR A 124 -20.78 16.71 -1.97
CA TYR A 124 -20.62 15.58 -1.09
C TYR A 124 -19.17 15.10 -1.15
N ASN A 125 -18.43 15.27 -0.06
CA ASN A 125 -17.00 15.05 -0.01
C ASN A 125 -16.69 13.68 0.62
N ILE A 126 -16.13 12.78 -0.16
CA ILE A 126 -15.70 11.44 0.27
C ILE A 126 -14.18 11.42 0.33
N GLY A 127 -13.62 11.08 1.49
CA GLY A 127 -12.20 10.81 1.64
C GLY A 127 -11.93 9.32 1.44
N TYR A 128 -11.08 8.93 0.48
CA TYR A 128 -10.63 7.55 0.36
C TYR A 128 -9.28 7.42 1.08
N TRP A 129 -9.29 6.81 2.28
CA TRP A 129 -8.15 6.77 3.20
C TRP A 129 -7.64 5.36 3.44
N ALA A 130 -6.33 5.18 3.34
CA ALA A 130 -5.61 3.99 3.77
C ALA A 130 -4.84 4.29 5.06
N TRP A 131 -4.79 3.31 5.94
CA TRP A 131 -4.02 3.35 7.18
C TRP A 131 -3.59 1.92 7.57
N GLU A 132 -2.52 1.79 8.34
CA GLU A 132 -1.93 0.49 8.58
C GLU A 132 -1.89 0.08 10.07
N LEU A 133 -2.44 0.87 11.01
CA LEU A 133 -2.47 0.51 12.43
C LEU A 133 -3.90 0.55 13.00
N GLU A 134 -4.10 -0.10 14.14
CA GLU A 134 -5.37 -0.08 14.88
C GLU A 134 -5.62 1.22 15.67
N THR A 135 -4.60 2.08 15.76
CA THR A 135 -4.67 3.42 16.34
C THR A 135 -4.51 4.45 15.23
N PHE A 136 -5.26 5.55 15.30
CA PHE A 136 -5.20 6.62 14.30
C PHE A 136 -4.58 7.88 14.92
N PRO A 137 -3.66 8.58 14.24
CA PRO A 137 -3.00 9.76 14.77
C PRO A 137 -3.96 10.91 15.08
N GLU A 138 -3.87 11.46 16.29
CA GLU A 138 -4.74 12.55 16.72
C GLU A 138 -4.59 13.81 15.86
N GLU A 139 -3.39 14.08 15.39
CA GLU A 139 -3.08 15.21 14.50
C GLU A 139 -3.80 15.17 13.16
N TRP A 140 -4.35 14.01 12.76
CA TRP A 140 -5.10 13.85 11.50
C TRP A 140 -6.63 13.93 11.70
N LEU A 141 -7.12 13.95 12.94
CA LEU A 141 -8.55 14.06 13.24
C LEU A 141 -9.23 15.28 12.60
N PRO A 142 -8.56 16.45 12.44
CA PRO A 142 -9.17 17.57 11.73
C PRO A 142 -9.63 17.25 10.29
N ALA A 143 -9.02 16.26 9.61
CA ALA A 143 -9.43 15.83 8.27
C ALA A 143 -10.90 15.36 8.21
N PHE A 144 -11.41 14.78 9.29
CA PHE A 144 -12.82 14.39 9.35
C PHE A 144 -13.81 15.58 9.20
N LYS A 145 -13.38 16.82 9.48
CA LYS A 145 -14.23 18.00 9.27
C LYS A 145 -14.47 18.33 7.80
N LEU A 146 -13.58 17.85 6.93
CA LEU A 146 -13.56 18.14 5.50
C LEU A 146 -14.30 17.11 4.64
N VAL A 147 -14.81 16.04 5.23
CA VAL A 147 -15.52 14.97 4.51
C VAL A 147 -16.93 14.80 5.06
N ASP A 148 -17.85 14.32 4.24
CA ASP A 148 -19.16 13.84 4.64
C ASP A 148 -19.12 12.36 4.95
N GLU A 149 -18.23 11.61 4.28
CA GLU A 149 -18.08 10.18 4.37
C GLU A 149 -16.62 9.78 4.16
N VAL A 150 -16.19 8.66 4.73
CA VAL A 150 -14.86 8.08 4.50
C VAL A 150 -15.01 6.68 3.90
N TRP A 151 -14.30 6.44 2.81
CA TRP A 151 -14.11 5.11 2.25
C TRP A 151 -12.72 4.57 2.59
N THR A 152 -12.65 3.28 2.83
CA THR A 152 -11.39 2.61 3.20
C THR A 152 -11.26 1.30 2.44
N PRO A 153 -10.01 0.83 2.18
CA PRO A 153 -9.79 -0.35 1.35
C PRO A 153 -10.09 -1.68 2.06
N SER A 154 -10.26 -1.70 3.38
CA SER A 154 -10.48 -2.93 4.14
C SER A 154 -11.25 -2.68 5.43
N ASP A 155 -11.86 -3.74 5.96
CA ASP A 155 -12.52 -3.71 7.28
C ASP A 155 -11.55 -3.39 8.41
N PHE A 156 -10.28 -3.76 8.28
CA PHE A 156 -9.24 -3.39 9.24
C PHE A 156 -9.14 -1.87 9.38
N VAL A 157 -9.05 -1.14 8.27
CA VAL A 157 -8.99 0.33 8.28
C VAL A 157 -10.32 0.94 8.70
N THR A 158 -11.43 0.40 8.19
CA THR A 158 -12.79 0.85 8.57
C THR A 158 -13.00 0.79 10.09
N ASN A 159 -12.68 -0.34 10.71
CA ASN A 159 -12.85 -0.55 12.14
C ASN A 159 -11.93 0.34 12.98
N THR A 160 -10.75 0.65 12.46
CA THR A 160 -9.86 1.63 13.08
C THR A 160 -10.47 3.02 13.07
N LEU A 161 -10.91 3.52 11.91
CA LEU A 161 -11.37 4.90 11.76
C LEU A 161 -12.72 5.13 12.45
N LYS A 162 -13.63 4.15 12.50
CA LYS A 162 -14.90 4.22 13.25
C LYS A 162 -14.76 4.56 14.73
N LYS A 163 -13.59 4.34 15.32
CA LYS A 163 -13.30 4.71 16.72
C LYS A 163 -13.17 6.22 16.93
N TYR A 164 -13.02 7.01 15.86
CA TYR A 164 -12.63 8.44 15.92
C TYR A 164 -13.65 9.39 15.29
N THR A 165 -14.75 8.89 14.74
CA THR A 165 -15.76 9.72 14.09
C THR A 165 -17.15 9.07 14.11
N ASP A 166 -18.20 9.90 14.18
CA ASP A 166 -19.60 9.49 14.01
C ASP A 166 -20.05 9.55 12.54
N LYS A 167 -19.17 10.03 11.63
CA LYS A 167 -19.47 10.06 10.20
C LYS A 167 -19.48 8.65 9.61
N PRO A 168 -20.19 8.41 8.49
CA PRO A 168 -20.14 7.14 7.80
C PRO A 168 -18.68 6.78 7.41
N VAL A 169 -18.24 5.59 7.81
CA VAL A 169 -16.97 4.98 7.35
C VAL A 169 -17.32 3.64 6.72
N ILE A 170 -17.04 3.50 5.42
CA ILE A 170 -17.50 2.38 4.60
C ILE A 170 -16.30 1.67 4.00
N THR A 171 -16.30 0.34 4.06
CA THR A 171 -15.32 -0.49 3.37
C THR A 171 -15.66 -0.54 1.88
N VAL A 172 -14.73 -0.05 1.05
CA VAL A 172 -14.79 -0.08 -0.41
C VAL A 172 -13.48 -0.69 -0.90
N PRO A 173 -13.37 -2.01 -0.98
CA PRO A 173 -12.14 -2.69 -1.38
C PRO A 173 -11.72 -2.33 -2.81
N HIS A 174 -10.42 -2.44 -3.09
CA HIS A 174 -9.92 -2.22 -4.44
C HIS A 174 -10.41 -3.32 -5.40
N CYS A 175 -10.99 -2.92 -6.53
CA CYS A 175 -11.28 -3.81 -7.64
C CYS A 175 -9.97 -4.10 -8.40
N VAL A 176 -9.23 -5.09 -7.93
CA VAL A 176 -7.92 -5.45 -8.48
C VAL A 176 -8.09 -6.25 -9.76
N ALA A 177 -7.62 -5.70 -10.87
CA ALA A 177 -7.54 -6.36 -12.16
C ALA A 177 -6.31 -5.83 -12.91
N PRO A 178 -5.12 -6.41 -12.68
CA PRO A 178 -3.91 -6.03 -13.37
C PRO A 178 -4.04 -6.17 -14.88
N GLU A 179 -3.53 -5.20 -15.62
CA GLU A 179 -3.42 -5.30 -17.07
C GLU A 179 -2.32 -6.31 -17.42
N THR A 180 -2.69 -7.43 -18.04
CA THR A 180 -1.77 -8.51 -18.40
C THR A 180 -1.53 -8.62 -19.91
N ASP A 181 -2.23 -7.83 -20.74
CA ASP A 181 -2.40 -8.16 -22.15
C ASP A 181 -1.45 -7.49 -23.15
N THR A 182 -0.65 -6.49 -22.77
CA THR A 182 0.01 -5.66 -23.76
C THR A 182 1.46 -6.03 -24.07
N VAL A 183 2.25 -6.49 -23.11
CA VAL A 183 3.63 -6.94 -23.35
C VAL A 183 3.94 -8.07 -22.39
N LYS A 184 4.29 -9.24 -22.89
CA LYS A 184 4.79 -10.33 -22.07
C LYS A 184 6.33 -10.21 -22.01
N PHE A 185 6.82 -9.81 -20.87
CA PHE A 185 8.21 -10.02 -20.51
C PHE A 185 8.37 -11.48 -20.05
N ASP A 186 9.58 -11.96 -19.93
CA ASP A 186 9.91 -13.28 -19.40
C ASP A 186 11.03 -13.18 -18.36
N ARG A 187 11.35 -14.28 -17.71
CA ARG A 187 12.43 -14.32 -16.70
C ARG A 187 13.76 -13.81 -17.25
N LYS A 188 14.03 -14.00 -18.56
CA LYS A 188 15.23 -13.53 -19.22
C LYS A 188 15.29 -11.99 -19.29
N HIS A 189 14.15 -11.32 -19.51
CA HIS A 189 14.06 -9.86 -19.45
C HIS A 189 14.52 -9.33 -18.08
N PHE A 190 14.19 -10.05 -17.02
CA PHE A 190 14.57 -9.70 -15.65
C PHE A 190 15.94 -10.24 -15.22
N ASN A 191 16.70 -10.88 -16.12
CA ASN A 191 17.94 -11.60 -15.80
C ASN A 191 17.75 -12.67 -14.69
N LEU A 192 16.62 -13.31 -14.67
CA LEU A 192 16.28 -14.39 -13.72
C LEU A 192 16.50 -15.77 -14.36
N PRO A 193 16.86 -16.81 -13.58
CA PRO A 193 17.00 -18.17 -14.08
C PRO A 193 15.64 -18.73 -14.52
N GLU A 194 15.64 -19.41 -15.68
CA GLU A 194 14.43 -19.99 -16.26
C GLU A 194 14.01 -21.31 -15.60
N ASP A 195 14.96 -22.02 -15.01
CA ASP A 195 14.86 -23.39 -14.51
C ASP A 195 14.75 -23.51 -12.98
N LYS A 196 14.69 -22.38 -12.26
CA LYS A 196 14.57 -22.38 -10.80
C LYS A 196 13.15 -22.10 -10.32
N PHE A 197 12.82 -22.65 -9.17
CA PHE A 197 11.64 -22.25 -8.40
C PHE A 197 11.94 -20.92 -7.68
N LEU A 198 11.18 -19.86 -7.96
CA LEU A 198 11.48 -18.51 -7.52
C LEU A 198 10.43 -17.98 -6.54
N PHE A 199 10.88 -17.61 -5.35
CA PHE A 199 10.13 -16.75 -4.44
C PHE A 199 10.40 -15.29 -4.78
N LEU A 200 9.40 -14.42 -4.60
CA LEU A 200 9.54 -12.97 -4.79
C LEU A 200 9.15 -12.23 -3.52
N VAL A 201 10.02 -11.32 -3.09
CA VAL A 201 9.73 -10.28 -2.09
C VAL A 201 9.82 -8.93 -2.77
N MET A 202 8.80 -8.09 -2.60
CA MET A 202 8.78 -6.78 -3.23
C MET A 202 8.31 -5.69 -2.27
N TYR A 203 8.98 -4.54 -2.25
CA TYR A 203 8.51 -3.37 -1.53
C TYR A 203 9.00 -2.06 -2.18
N ASN A 204 8.35 -0.95 -1.79
CA ASN A 204 8.75 0.39 -2.18
C ASN A 204 9.59 1.01 -1.07
N SER A 205 10.79 1.52 -1.38
CA SER A 205 11.68 2.14 -0.41
C SER A 205 11.15 3.45 0.18
N GLY A 206 10.17 4.10 -0.46
CA GLY A 206 9.40 5.20 0.12
C GLY A 206 8.45 4.77 1.26
N SER A 207 8.28 3.46 1.48
CA SER A 207 7.58 2.91 2.65
C SER A 207 8.56 2.61 3.78
N VAL A 208 8.04 2.50 5.00
CA VAL A 208 8.84 2.06 6.15
C VAL A 208 9.26 0.59 5.96
N MET A 209 10.56 0.34 5.85
CA MET A 209 11.12 -1.00 5.60
C MET A 209 10.72 -1.97 6.73
N GLU A 210 10.76 -1.53 7.98
CA GLU A 210 10.37 -2.35 9.12
C GLU A 210 8.92 -2.83 9.03
N ARG A 211 8.01 -2.00 8.52
CA ARG A 211 6.61 -2.38 8.31
C ARG A 211 6.46 -3.42 7.20
N LYS A 212 7.15 -3.22 6.08
CA LYS A 212 7.16 -4.16 4.95
C LYS A 212 7.93 -5.44 5.26
N ASN A 213 8.86 -5.39 6.19
CA ASN A 213 9.60 -6.52 6.78
C ASN A 213 10.24 -7.48 5.76
N PRO A 214 10.93 -6.99 4.71
CA PRO A 214 11.58 -7.86 3.75
C PRO A 214 12.65 -8.74 4.39
N LEU A 215 13.28 -8.26 5.46
CA LEU A 215 14.31 -8.98 6.18
C LEU A 215 13.80 -10.28 6.80
N ALA A 216 12.55 -10.33 7.26
CA ALA A 216 11.95 -11.56 7.75
C ALA A 216 11.88 -12.63 6.66
N ALA A 217 11.42 -12.24 5.47
CA ALA A 217 11.34 -13.17 4.34
C ALA A 217 12.72 -13.64 3.86
N ILE A 218 13.72 -12.73 3.83
CA ILE A 218 15.10 -13.10 3.49
C ILE A 218 15.68 -14.09 4.51
N LYS A 219 15.49 -13.82 5.80
CA LYS A 219 15.94 -14.72 6.87
C LYS A 219 15.25 -16.09 6.83
N ALA A 220 13.93 -16.11 6.60
CA ALA A 220 13.19 -17.36 6.44
C ALA A 220 13.69 -18.18 5.26
N PHE A 221 13.94 -17.53 4.11
CA PHE A 221 14.51 -18.16 2.93
C PHE A 221 15.91 -18.74 3.21
N LYS A 222 16.79 -17.96 3.84
CA LYS A 222 18.15 -18.42 4.17
C LYS A 222 18.15 -19.61 5.12
N GLU A 223 17.32 -19.58 6.15
CA GLU A 223 17.19 -20.70 7.09
C GLU A 223 16.69 -21.98 6.42
N ALA A 224 15.74 -21.83 5.49
CA ALA A 224 15.16 -22.96 4.77
C ALA A 224 16.09 -23.54 3.69
N PHE A 225 16.83 -22.68 2.95
CA PHE A 225 17.48 -23.06 1.71
C PHE A 225 18.99 -22.77 1.65
N CYS A 226 19.55 -21.96 2.55
CA CYS A 226 20.95 -21.51 2.49
C CYS A 226 21.74 -21.69 3.79
N LYS A 227 21.23 -22.38 4.81
CA LYS A 227 21.84 -22.42 6.14
C LYS A 227 23.21 -23.11 6.21
N ASP A 228 23.49 -24.05 5.31
CA ASP A 228 24.76 -24.77 5.18
C ASP A 228 24.97 -25.25 3.74
N GLU A 229 26.18 -25.67 3.39
CA GLU A 229 26.53 -26.10 2.04
C GLU A 229 25.73 -27.33 1.56
N GLN A 230 25.35 -28.23 2.44
CA GLN A 230 24.52 -29.39 2.10
C GLN A 230 23.09 -28.94 1.71
N THR A 231 22.55 -27.98 2.44
CA THR A 231 21.22 -27.40 2.17
C THR A 231 21.24 -26.61 0.87
N LYS A 232 22.29 -25.80 0.61
CA LYS A 232 22.44 -25.05 -0.64
C LYS A 232 22.49 -26.00 -1.85
N GLU A 233 23.28 -27.06 -1.80
CA GLU A 233 23.37 -28.04 -2.91
C GLU A 233 22.04 -28.77 -3.12
N LYS A 234 21.37 -29.15 -2.04
CA LYS A 234 20.07 -29.84 -2.11
C LYS A 234 18.99 -29.00 -2.76
N TYR A 235 18.99 -27.69 -2.54
CA TYR A 235 17.99 -26.73 -3.01
C TYR A 235 18.56 -25.71 -4.01
N LYS A 236 19.57 -26.09 -4.78
CA LYS A 236 20.22 -25.23 -5.77
C LYS A 236 19.28 -24.70 -6.85
N ASP A 237 18.15 -25.38 -7.06
CA ASP A 237 17.11 -25.03 -8.04
C ASP A 237 16.02 -24.14 -7.41
N VAL A 238 16.24 -23.60 -6.19
CA VAL A 238 15.35 -22.67 -5.50
C VAL A 238 16.04 -21.33 -5.35
N GLY A 239 15.34 -20.23 -5.63
CA GLY A 239 15.88 -18.88 -5.54
C GLY A 239 14.91 -17.88 -4.91
N LEU A 240 15.44 -16.77 -4.40
CA LEU A 240 14.70 -15.63 -3.89
C LEU A 240 15.00 -14.40 -4.75
N VAL A 241 13.97 -13.78 -5.27
CA VAL A 241 14.03 -12.49 -5.94
C VAL A 241 13.64 -11.40 -4.95
N ILE A 242 14.48 -10.37 -4.80
CA ILE A 242 14.21 -9.19 -3.99
C ILE A 242 14.09 -8.01 -4.94
N LYS A 243 12.89 -7.44 -5.07
CA LYS A 243 12.62 -6.29 -5.93
C LYS A 243 12.29 -5.06 -5.10
N ILE A 244 13.05 -3.98 -5.25
CA ILE A 244 12.84 -2.70 -4.59
C ILE A 244 12.48 -1.64 -5.63
N SER A 245 11.41 -0.87 -5.36
CA SER A 245 10.75 -0.04 -6.37
C SER A 245 11.26 1.38 -6.43
N GLU A 246 12.41 1.77 -6.00
CA GLU A 246 12.97 3.10 -6.26
C GLU A 246 14.40 2.99 -6.76
N ALA A 247 14.88 4.07 -7.39
CA ALA A 247 16.18 4.07 -8.02
C ALA A 247 17.33 4.04 -7.00
N GLU A 248 17.08 4.50 -5.77
CA GLU A 248 18.11 4.57 -4.72
C GLU A 248 17.51 4.17 -3.37
N LEU A 249 18.09 3.16 -2.76
CA LEU A 249 17.92 2.88 -1.33
C LEU A 249 18.70 3.91 -0.50
N SER A 250 18.30 4.09 0.75
CA SER A 250 19.20 4.72 1.71
C SER A 250 20.48 3.88 1.82
N ALA A 251 21.64 4.52 1.98
CA ALA A 251 22.90 3.80 2.16
C ALA A 251 22.87 2.83 3.35
N GLU A 252 22.01 3.09 4.33
CA GLU A 252 21.79 2.22 5.48
C GLU A 252 20.99 0.98 5.10
N ASP A 253 19.89 1.13 4.38
CA ASP A 253 19.07 -0.01 3.93
C ASP A 253 19.84 -0.90 2.94
N GLU A 254 20.59 -0.30 2.02
CA GLU A 254 21.44 -1.01 1.08
C GLU A 254 22.50 -1.86 1.81
N LYS A 255 23.13 -1.28 2.84
CA LYS A 255 24.09 -2.00 3.68
C LYS A 255 23.44 -3.14 4.45
N ILE A 256 22.25 -2.93 5.02
CA ILE A 256 21.51 -3.95 5.77
C ILE A 256 21.14 -5.11 4.84
N ILE A 257 20.53 -4.82 3.70
CA ILE A 257 20.14 -5.86 2.73
C ILE A 257 21.38 -6.57 2.19
N GLY A 258 22.41 -5.84 1.77
CA GLY A 258 23.65 -6.38 1.27
C GLY A 258 24.29 -7.37 2.24
N SER A 259 24.38 -7.00 3.53
CA SER A 259 24.96 -7.87 4.56
C SER A 259 24.16 -9.15 4.82
N VAL A 260 22.85 -9.13 4.56
CA VAL A 260 21.98 -10.30 4.77
C VAL A 260 22.00 -11.27 3.59
N ILE A 261 22.31 -10.80 2.37
CA ILE A 261 22.31 -11.64 1.16
C ILE A 261 23.70 -12.14 0.75
N GLU A 262 24.79 -11.60 1.31
CA GLU A 262 26.17 -11.79 0.87
C GLU A 262 26.62 -13.26 0.76
N ASP A 263 26.06 -14.16 1.56
CA ASP A 263 26.48 -15.57 1.66
C ASP A 263 25.51 -16.56 0.99
N CYS A 264 24.59 -16.06 0.13
CA CYS A 264 23.61 -16.92 -0.55
C CYS A 264 23.47 -16.57 -2.04
N ASP A 265 24.12 -17.37 -2.90
CA ASP A 265 24.16 -17.16 -4.37
C ASP A 265 22.82 -17.32 -5.09
N ASN A 266 21.81 -17.85 -4.40
CA ASN A 266 20.46 -18.04 -4.95
C ASN A 266 19.52 -16.85 -4.63
N ILE A 267 20.06 -15.70 -4.21
CA ILE A 267 19.30 -14.47 -4.00
C ILE A 267 19.60 -13.50 -5.14
N TYR A 268 18.55 -13.11 -5.86
CA TYR A 268 18.58 -12.20 -7.01
C TYR A 268 18.03 -10.85 -6.58
N TYR A 269 18.85 -9.82 -6.66
CA TYR A 269 18.51 -8.48 -6.23
C TYR A 269 18.24 -7.56 -7.41
N MET A 270 17.11 -6.85 -7.37
CA MET A 270 16.72 -5.86 -8.38
C MET A 270 16.29 -4.57 -7.69
N CYS A 271 16.93 -3.47 -8.05
CA CYS A 271 16.56 -2.13 -7.61
C CYS A 271 16.26 -1.27 -8.83
N GLY A 272 15.21 -0.46 -8.74
CA GLY A 272 14.83 0.45 -9.81
C GLY A 272 13.34 0.49 -10.06
N HIS A 273 12.94 1.50 -10.84
CA HIS A 273 11.55 1.64 -11.27
C HIS A 273 11.21 0.58 -12.33
N MET A 274 10.03 0.01 -12.20
CA MET A 274 9.41 -0.86 -13.21
C MET A 274 8.03 -0.32 -13.55
N GLY A 275 7.69 -0.33 -14.83
CA GLY A 275 6.34 -0.05 -15.29
C GLY A 275 5.33 -1.10 -14.80
N ARG A 276 4.03 -0.76 -14.78
CA ARG A 276 2.99 -1.69 -14.29
C ARG A 276 2.98 -3.01 -15.03
N CYS A 277 3.19 -3.00 -16.34
CA CYS A 277 3.25 -4.21 -17.16
C CYS A 277 4.42 -5.13 -16.74
N GLU A 278 5.61 -4.56 -16.46
CA GLU A 278 6.76 -5.31 -15.97
C GLU A 278 6.49 -5.90 -14.59
N VAL A 279 5.93 -5.11 -13.67
CA VAL A 279 5.55 -5.59 -12.32
C VAL A 279 4.56 -6.75 -12.41
N ASN A 280 3.50 -6.60 -13.20
CA ASN A 280 2.48 -7.64 -13.35
C ASN A 280 3.06 -8.91 -13.98
N THR A 281 3.97 -8.77 -14.97
CA THR A 281 4.66 -9.90 -15.57
C THR A 281 5.60 -10.57 -14.59
N LEU A 282 6.39 -9.80 -13.82
CA LEU A 282 7.27 -10.37 -12.79
C LEU A 282 6.48 -11.17 -11.76
N LEU A 283 5.31 -10.65 -11.33
CA LEU A 283 4.41 -11.38 -10.42
C LEU A 283 3.91 -12.69 -11.04
N ALA A 284 3.61 -12.71 -12.35
CA ALA A 284 3.14 -13.90 -13.04
C ALA A 284 4.27 -14.91 -13.34
N ASP A 285 5.51 -14.47 -13.44
CA ASP A 285 6.66 -15.28 -13.82
C ASP A 285 7.37 -15.95 -12.64
N VAL A 286 7.11 -15.51 -11.41
CA VAL A 286 7.62 -16.18 -10.21
C VAL A 286 6.64 -17.23 -9.71
N ASP A 287 7.14 -18.17 -8.92
CA ASP A 287 6.33 -19.30 -8.43
C ASP A 287 5.57 -18.98 -7.15
N VAL A 288 6.07 -18.04 -6.32
CA VAL A 288 5.46 -17.64 -5.05
C VAL A 288 5.79 -16.20 -4.72
N TYR A 289 4.80 -15.41 -4.33
CA TYR A 289 5.00 -14.09 -3.73
C TYR A 289 5.00 -14.20 -2.20
N VAL A 290 5.95 -13.52 -1.53
CA VAL A 290 6.11 -13.55 -0.07
C VAL A 290 6.00 -12.13 0.51
N SER A 291 5.11 -11.96 1.48
CA SER A 291 4.93 -10.70 2.21
C SER A 291 4.78 -10.96 3.71
N LEU A 292 5.90 -11.01 4.42
CA LEU A 292 5.90 -11.12 5.89
C LEU A 292 5.77 -9.74 6.55
N HIS A 293 4.89 -8.92 6.00
CA HIS A 293 4.61 -7.57 6.46
C HIS A 293 4.12 -7.56 7.92
N ARG A 294 4.34 -6.45 8.58
CA ARG A 294 3.85 -6.22 9.94
C ARG A 294 2.48 -5.55 9.97
N SER A 295 2.16 -4.81 8.93
CA SER A 295 0.81 -4.27 8.71
C SER A 295 0.62 -3.71 7.31
N GLU A 296 -0.59 -3.80 6.76
CA GLU A 296 -1.03 -3.27 5.48
C GLU A 296 -2.44 -2.67 5.58
N GLY A 297 -2.70 -1.61 4.84
CA GLY A 297 -4.07 -1.08 4.70
C GLY A 297 -4.96 -1.95 3.81
N PHE A 298 -4.36 -2.65 2.82
CA PHE A 298 -5.03 -3.60 1.92
C PHE A 298 -4.08 -4.70 1.45
N GLY A 299 -2.94 -4.34 0.87
CA GLY A 299 -2.00 -5.30 0.30
C GLY A 299 -2.17 -5.49 -1.21
N LEU A 300 -2.17 -4.39 -1.98
CA LEU A 300 -2.39 -4.40 -3.43
C LEU A 300 -1.55 -5.45 -4.17
N VAL A 301 -0.24 -5.54 -3.87
CA VAL A 301 0.67 -6.48 -4.55
C VAL A 301 0.28 -7.93 -4.27
N MET A 302 -0.18 -8.24 -3.05
CA MET A 302 -0.68 -9.58 -2.71
C MET A 302 -1.93 -9.91 -3.53
N ALA A 303 -2.88 -8.98 -3.61
CA ALA A 303 -4.09 -9.16 -4.41
C ALA A 303 -3.79 -9.27 -5.92
N GLU A 304 -2.84 -8.49 -6.43
CA GLU A 304 -2.36 -8.56 -7.82
C GLU A 304 -1.68 -9.90 -8.10
N SER A 305 -0.86 -10.42 -7.18
CA SER A 305 -0.25 -11.76 -7.28
C SER A 305 -1.30 -12.86 -7.38
N MET A 306 -2.28 -12.84 -6.49
CA MET A 306 -3.39 -13.81 -6.52
C MET A 306 -4.20 -13.72 -7.81
N TYR A 307 -4.44 -12.50 -8.32
CA TYR A 307 -5.17 -12.30 -9.57
C TYR A 307 -4.45 -12.91 -10.78
N VAL A 308 -3.13 -12.79 -10.87
CA VAL A 308 -2.33 -13.39 -11.96
C VAL A 308 -2.06 -14.88 -11.75
N GLY A 309 -2.55 -15.47 -10.66
CA GLY A 309 -2.43 -16.89 -10.36
C GLY A 309 -1.19 -17.31 -9.58
N THR A 310 -0.42 -16.34 -9.06
CA THR A 310 0.77 -16.60 -8.26
C THR A 310 0.39 -16.81 -6.80
N PRO A 311 0.69 -17.97 -6.19
CA PRO A 311 0.44 -18.24 -4.78
C PRO A 311 1.11 -17.22 -3.87
N VAL A 312 0.47 -16.91 -2.74
CA VAL A 312 0.98 -15.91 -1.77
C VAL A 312 1.21 -16.54 -0.40
N ILE A 313 2.38 -16.25 0.17
CA ILE A 313 2.69 -16.48 1.59
C ILE A 313 2.66 -15.11 2.28
N ALA A 314 1.80 -14.90 3.26
CA ALA A 314 1.69 -13.61 3.92
C ALA A 314 1.34 -13.71 5.40
N THR A 315 1.68 -12.68 6.18
CA THR A 315 1.26 -12.55 7.58
C THR A 315 -0.28 -12.52 7.65
N ASP A 316 -0.85 -13.31 8.56
CA ASP A 316 -2.31 -13.39 8.79
C ASP A 316 -2.79 -12.20 9.63
N TRP A 317 -2.52 -10.97 9.18
CA TRP A 317 -2.82 -9.75 9.91
C TRP A 317 -3.07 -8.55 9.00
N SER A 318 -4.04 -7.72 9.38
CA SER A 318 -4.38 -6.41 8.83
C SER A 318 -5.16 -6.47 7.50
N GLY A 319 -4.97 -5.49 6.62
CA GLY A 319 -5.82 -5.26 5.46
C GLY A 319 -5.84 -6.38 4.42
N ASN A 320 -4.82 -7.23 4.35
CA ASN A 320 -4.82 -8.37 3.41
C ASN A 320 -5.82 -9.47 3.80
N THR A 321 -6.24 -9.54 5.06
CA THR A 321 -7.27 -10.50 5.52
C THR A 321 -8.66 -10.19 4.94
N GLU A 322 -8.83 -9.05 4.24
CA GLU A 322 -10.02 -8.71 3.46
C GLU A 322 -10.28 -9.73 2.33
N PHE A 323 -9.23 -10.25 1.71
CA PHE A 323 -9.31 -11.13 0.55
C PHE A 323 -8.50 -12.42 0.68
N MET A 324 -7.69 -12.56 1.73
CA MET A 324 -6.84 -13.73 2.00
C MET A 324 -7.32 -14.49 3.23
N ASN A 325 -7.27 -15.82 3.15
CA ASN A 325 -7.53 -16.74 4.25
C ASN A 325 -6.79 -18.07 4.01
N SER A 326 -6.90 -19.01 4.94
CA SER A 326 -6.22 -20.31 4.86
C SER A 326 -6.63 -21.19 3.67
N ASP A 327 -7.73 -20.87 2.99
CA ASP A 327 -8.19 -21.63 1.82
C ASP A 327 -7.64 -21.03 0.51
N THR A 328 -7.22 -19.76 0.54
CA THR A 328 -6.80 -19.00 -0.67
C THR A 328 -5.32 -18.65 -0.68
N ALA A 329 -4.64 -18.70 0.48
CA ALA A 329 -3.24 -18.31 0.62
C ALA A 329 -2.53 -19.08 1.76
N CYS A 330 -1.21 -19.05 1.77
CA CYS A 330 -0.43 -19.57 2.90
C CYS A 330 -0.32 -18.46 3.97
N MET A 331 -1.20 -18.51 4.96
CA MET A 331 -1.24 -17.54 6.06
C MET A 331 -0.23 -17.87 7.14
N VAL A 332 0.64 -16.92 7.48
CA VAL A 332 1.69 -17.05 8.48
C VAL A 332 1.22 -16.45 9.80
N GLY A 333 1.26 -17.24 10.87
CA GLY A 333 0.95 -16.75 12.21
C GLY A 333 1.93 -15.66 12.67
N TYR A 334 1.51 -14.87 13.63
CA TYR A 334 2.26 -13.70 14.10
C TYR A 334 2.13 -13.52 15.62
N ASP A 335 3.05 -12.75 16.18
CA ASP A 335 2.95 -12.18 17.51
C ASP A 335 2.79 -10.66 17.39
N MET A 336 1.96 -10.06 18.26
CA MET A 336 1.86 -8.59 18.33
C MET A 336 3.07 -8.04 19.08
N ILE A 337 3.76 -7.09 18.46
CA ILE A 337 4.93 -6.42 19.04
C ILE A 337 4.71 -4.90 19.09
N GLU A 338 5.20 -4.30 20.17
CA GLU A 338 5.19 -2.84 20.33
C GLU A 338 6.34 -2.20 19.56
N LEU A 339 6.10 -1.04 18.93
CA LEU A 339 7.14 -0.26 18.28
C LEU A 339 8.11 0.30 19.34
N ASP A 340 9.37 0.00 19.20
CA ASP A 340 10.46 0.40 20.11
C ASP A 340 10.88 1.86 19.94
N LYS A 341 10.64 2.42 18.77
CA LYS A 341 10.93 3.82 18.37
C LYS A 341 9.88 4.34 17.39
N ASP A 342 9.97 5.60 17.04
CA ASP A 342 9.18 6.19 15.97
C ASP A 342 9.70 5.72 14.61
N TYR A 343 8.76 5.31 13.76
CA TYR A 343 8.95 4.99 12.34
C TYR A 343 7.96 5.83 11.53
N GLU A 344 8.22 7.09 11.34
CA GLU A 344 7.25 8.04 10.76
C GLU A 344 6.47 7.44 9.57
N PRO A 345 5.11 7.49 9.60
CA PRO A 345 4.25 8.20 10.58
C PRO A 345 3.87 7.37 11.83
N PHE A 346 4.43 6.17 12.00
CA PHE A 346 4.09 5.24 13.09
C PHE A 346 4.87 5.60 14.35
N LYS A 347 4.16 5.80 15.46
CA LYS A 347 4.75 6.27 16.73
C LYS A 347 5.10 5.11 17.64
N LYS A 348 6.18 5.29 18.42
CA LYS A 348 6.54 4.39 19.51
C LYS A 348 5.34 4.11 20.42
N GLY A 349 5.22 2.86 20.87
CA GLY A 349 4.10 2.40 21.70
C GLY A 349 2.89 1.93 20.90
N ASN A 350 2.82 2.20 19.59
CA ASN A 350 1.87 1.50 18.73
C ASN A 350 2.28 0.04 18.56
N VAL A 351 1.37 -0.79 18.08
CA VAL A 351 1.61 -2.21 17.85
C VAL A 351 1.38 -2.60 16.42
N TRP A 352 2.14 -3.58 15.95
CA TRP A 352 1.96 -4.27 14.68
C TRP A 352 2.29 -5.76 14.81
N ALA A 353 1.96 -6.57 13.82
CA ALA A 353 2.26 -7.99 13.82
C ALA A 353 3.72 -8.26 13.42
N ASP A 354 4.37 -9.21 14.06
CA ASP A 354 5.66 -9.75 13.61
C ASP A 354 5.47 -11.22 13.23
N ALA A 355 5.78 -11.58 12.00
CA ALA A 355 5.54 -12.93 11.47
C ALA A 355 6.38 -13.99 12.19
N CYS A 356 5.77 -15.09 12.58
CA CYS A 356 6.46 -16.23 13.16
C CYS A 356 7.28 -16.96 12.08
N LEU A 357 8.62 -16.81 12.14
CA LEU A 357 9.51 -17.40 11.14
C LEU A 357 9.83 -18.88 11.40
N LEU A 358 9.68 -19.35 12.65
CA LEU A 358 9.96 -20.71 13.07
C LEU A 358 8.71 -21.32 13.71
N TYR A 359 8.20 -22.36 13.08
CA TYR A 359 7.13 -23.17 13.64
C TYR A 359 7.74 -24.11 14.69
N THR A 360 7.74 -23.68 15.94
CA THR A 360 8.31 -24.47 17.06
C THR A 360 7.28 -25.28 17.85
N SER A 361 5.99 -25.14 17.52
CA SER A 361 4.91 -25.89 18.18
C SER A 361 4.02 -26.55 17.12
N PRO A 362 3.60 -27.81 17.31
CA PRO A 362 2.65 -28.45 16.42
C PRO A 362 1.34 -27.64 16.44
N SER A 363 0.78 -27.39 15.25
CA SER A 363 -0.53 -26.78 15.09
C SER A 363 -1.57 -27.55 15.92
N PRO A 364 -2.56 -26.88 16.52
CA PRO A 364 -3.71 -27.57 17.11
C PRO A 364 -4.39 -28.55 16.14
N ARG A 365 -4.19 -28.42 14.81
CA ARG A 365 -4.68 -29.36 13.79
C ARG A 365 -3.88 -30.66 13.74
N ASP A 366 -2.60 -30.65 14.13
CA ASP A 366 -1.76 -31.86 14.13
C ASP A 366 -2.08 -32.77 15.31
N SER A 367 -2.77 -32.28 16.34
CA SER A 367 -3.20 -33.02 17.50
C SER A 367 -4.54 -33.78 17.32
N THR A 368 -5.24 -33.63 16.22
CA THR A 368 -6.56 -34.23 15.95
C THR A 368 -6.53 -35.45 15.01
N SER A 369 -5.36 -35.84 14.48
CA SER A 369 -5.23 -36.99 13.57
C SER A 369 -4.89 -38.31 14.26
N SER A 370 -5.00 -38.40 15.60
CA SER A 370 -4.84 -39.65 16.35
C SER A 370 -6.03 -39.88 17.29
N ARG A 371 -7.21 -40.21 16.69
CA ARG A 371 -8.26 -41.00 17.31
C ARG A 371 -9.11 -41.70 16.27
#